data_8ee8e96466a19866f25c8738087900cc
#
_entry.id   8ee8e96466a19866f25c8738087900cc
#
_cell.length_a   1.000
_cell.length_b   1.000
_cell.length_c   1.000
_cell.angle_alpha   90.00
_cell.angle_beta   90.00
_cell.angle_gamma   90.00
#
_symmetry.space_group_name_H-M   'P 1'
#
loop_
_entity.id
_entity.type
_entity.pdbx_description
1 polymer ?
#
loop_
_entity_poly.entity_id
_entity_poly.type
_entity_poly.pdbx_seq_one_letter_code
_entity_poly.pdbx_strand_id
1 'polypeptide(L)'
;MHKQIILNLPVKDLDKSKAFFSALGFTFDSRFSGENAAFMNIVDGSIQAMLTTELFFQSLIGKPVADARQANEVVICLSCESREEVDGLIAKAQAAGGRIPHPPEDQGFMYDQGFEDIDGHLWNLVWTAPEA
;
A
#
# COMPACT_ATOMS: atom_id res chain seq x y z
N MET A 1 -19.70 8.08 14.47
CA MET A 1 -18.25 8.35 14.50
C MET A 1 -17.51 7.37 13.63
N HIS A 2 -16.56 7.87 12.87
CA HIS A 2 -15.78 7.05 11.95
C HIS A 2 -14.78 6.19 12.71
N LYS A 3 -14.66 4.92 12.34
CA LYS A 3 -13.75 3.98 13.00
C LYS A 3 -12.80 3.30 12.04
N GLN A 4 -13.03 3.47 10.74
CA GLN A 4 -12.25 2.80 9.70
C GLN A 4 -11.96 3.74 8.55
N ILE A 5 -10.83 3.49 7.92
CA ILE A 5 -10.53 4.05 6.60
C ILE A 5 -10.37 2.87 5.66
N ILE A 6 -11.11 2.88 4.56
CA ILE A 6 -11.00 1.87 3.52
C ILE A 6 -10.58 2.57 2.24
N LEU A 7 -9.35 2.32 1.83
CA LEU A 7 -8.80 2.89 0.60
C LEU A 7 -9.15 1.95 -0.55
N ASN A 8 -9.74 2.48 -1.61
CA ASN A 8 -10.01 1.69 -2.81
C ASN A 8 -8.92 2.01 -3.84
N LEU A 9 -8.20 1.01 -4.29
CA LEU A 9 -7.07 1.16 -5.20
C LEU A 9 -7.26 0.26 -6.42
N PRO A 10 -7.17 0.82 -7.64
CA PRO A 10 -7.27 0.00 -8.84
C PRO A 10 -5.98 -0.78 -9.08
N VAL A 11 -6.12 -2.03 -9.52
CA VAL A 11 -5.00 -2.89 -9.85
C VAL A 11 -5.25 -3.56 -11.19
N LYS A 12 -4.19 -3.82 -11.93
CA LYS A 12 -4.30 -4.46 -13.25
C LYS A 12 -4.52 -5.96 -13.13
N ASP A 13 -3.86 -6.60 -12.18
CA ASP A 13 -3.95 -8.04 -11.96
C ASP A 13 -4.13 -8.29 -10.46
N LEU A 14 -5.35 -8.64 -10.06
CA LEU A 14 -5.70 -8.79 -8.66
C LEU A 14 -4.87 -9.86 -7.96
N ASP A 15 -4.65 -11.00 -8.61
CA ASP A 15 -3.89 -12.10 -8.01
C ASP A 15 -2.43 -11.70 -7.79
N LYS A 16 -1.82 -11.00 -8.73
CA LYS A 16 -0.45 -10.51 -8.59
C LYS A 16 -0.33 -9.49 -7.48
N SER A 17 -1.31 -8.61 -7.35
CA SER A 17 -1.32 -7.61 -6.28
C SER A 17 -1.48 -8.27 -4.91
N LYS A 18 -2.34 -9.26 -4.80
CA LYS A 18 -2.50 -10.03 -3.56
C LYS A 18 -1.18 -10.71 -3.18
N ALA A 19 -0.51 -11.32 -4.14
CA ALA A 19 0.78 -11.97 -3.90
C ALA A 19 1.83 -10.95 -3.45
N PHE A 20 1.86 -9.79 -4.08
CA PHE A 20 2.79 -8.72 -3.70
C PHE A 20 2.62 -8.31 -2.23
N PHE A 21 1.40 -7.96 -1.86
CA PHE A 21 1.14 -7.48 -0.50
C PHE A 21 1.22 -8.60 0.55
N SER A 22 0.89 -9.84 0.17
CA SER A 22 1.08 -10.97 1.06
C SER A 22 2.56 -11.19 1.38
N ALA A 23 3.44 -10.96 0.41
CA ALA A 23 4.89 -11.04 0.62
C ALA A 23 5.39 -9.99 1.61
N LEU A 24 4.69 -8.85 1.73
CA LEU A 24 5.02 -7.81 2.70
C LEU A 24 4.43 -8.09 4.09
N GLY A 25 3.59 -9.10 4.20
CA GLY A 25 2.99 -9.48 5.48
C GLY A 25 1.55 -9.01 5.70
N PHE A 26 0.94 -8.35 4.71
CA PHE A 26 -0.46 -7.96 4.83
C PHE A 26 -1.37 -9.17 4.64
N THR A 27 -2.52 -9.16 5.31
CA THR A 27 -3.51 -10.24 5.24
C THR A 27 -4.74 -9.77 4.48
N PHE A 28 -5.53 -10.74 4.02
CA PHE A 28 -6.74 -10.46 3.25
C PHE A 28 -7.94 -11.12 3.92
N ASP A 29 -9.07 -10.42 3.92
CA ASP A 29 -10.32 -10.94 4.47
C ASP A 29 -11.14 -11.57 3.35
N SER A 30 -11.27 -12.89 3.38
CA SER A 30 -11.98 -13.64 2.33
C SER A 30 -13.48 -13.34 2.29
N ARG A 31 -14.06 -12.86 3.40
CA ARG A 31 -15.49 -12.54 3.44
C ARG A 31 -15.87 -11.41 2.49
N PHE A 32 -14.92 -10.50 2.23
CA PHE A 32 -15.15 -9.33 1.39
C PHE A 32 -14.31 -9.36 0.11
N SER A 33 -13.79 -10.53 -0.25
CA SER A 33 -12.94 -10.70 -1.42
C SER A 33 -13.65 -11.57 -2.46
N GLY A 34 -13.35 -11.33 -3.74
CA GLY A 34 -13.91 -12.07 -4.84
C GLY A 34 -13.10 -11.88 -6.12
N GLU A 35 -13.75 -12.06 -7.27
CA GLU A 35 -13.08 -11.95 -8.57
C GLU A 35 -12.62 -10.52 -8.88
N ASN A 36 -13.34 -9.53 -8.38
CA ASN A 36 -13.10 -8.12 -8.73
C ASN A 36 -12.46 -7.33 -7.61
N ALA A 37 -12.34 -7.90 -6.41
CA ALA A 37 -11.87 -7.15 -5.25
C ALA A 37 -11.19 -8.06 -4.23
N ALA A 38 -10.19 -7.52 -3.55
CA ALA A 38 -9.52 -8.18 -2.43
C ALA A 38 -9.43 -7.18 -1.27
N PHE A 39 -9.97 -7.57 -0.13
CA PHE A 39 -10.03 -6.70 1.05
C PHE A 39 -8.78 -6.94 1.91
N MET A 40 -7.86 -5.99 1.84
CA MET A 40 -6.56 -6.09 2.51
C MET A 40 -6.58 -5.40 3.86
N ASN A 41 -6.09 -6.08 4.89
CA ASN A 41 -5.93 -5.48 6.21
C ASN A 41 -4.56 -4.83 6.31
N ILE A 42 -4.55 -3.53 6.59
CA ILE A 42 -3.32 -2.78 6.89
C ILE A 42 -3.17 -2.71 8.41
N VAL A 43 -4.22 -2.24 9.08
CA VAL A 43 -4.34 -2.31 10.55
C VAL A 43 -5.69 -2.94 10.84
N ASP A 44 -5.69 -4.09 11.48
CA ASP A 44 -6.91 -4.85 11.73
C ASP A 44 -8.00 -3.99 12.36
N GLY A 45 -9.17 -4.01 11.72
CA GLY A 45 -10.35 -3.33 12.24
C GLY A 45 -10.39 -1.82 12.03
N SER A 46 -9.31 -1.18 11.57
CA SER A 46 -9.30 0.27 11.43
C SER A 46 -8.83 0.79 10.08
N ILE A 47 -7.82 0.20 9.46
CA ILE A 47 -7.31 0.67 8.18
C ILE A 47 -7.21 -0.52 7.22
N GLN A 48 -7.94 -0.42 6.11
CA GLN A 48 -7.96 -1.44 5.08
C GLN A 48 -7.80 -0.81 3.71
N ALA A 49 -7.40 -1.62 2.74
CA ALA A 49 -7.40 -1.24 1.34
C ALA A 49 -8.19 -2.28 0.55
N MET A 50 -9.15 -1.81 -0.24
CA MET A 50 -9.86 -2.67 -1.19
C MET A 50 -9.12 -2.56 -2.51
N LEU A 51 -8.40 -3.63 -2.88
CA LEU A 51 -7.76 -3.71 -4.17
C LEU A 51 -8.82 -4.19 -5.16
N THR A 52 -9.06 -3.43 -6.22
CA THR A 52 -10.11 -3.74 -7.17
C THR A 52 -9.55 -3.80 -8.59
N THR A 53 -10.16 -4.64 -9.43
CA THR A 53 -9.82 -4.62 -10.85
C THR A 53 -10.16 -3.24 -11.43
N GLU A 54 -9.48 -2.86 -12.51
CA GLU A 54 -9.69 -1.53 -13.11
C GLU A 54 -11.13 -1.34 -13.59
N LEU A 55 -11.73 -2.38 -14.17
CA LEU A 55 -13.13 -2.30 -14.61
C LEU A 55 -14.08 -2.06 -13.43
N PHE A 56 -13.88 -2.77 -12.34
CA PHE A 56 -14.71 -2.59 -11.15
C PHE A 56 -14.50 -1.20 -10.55
N PHE A 57 -13.25 -0.76 -10.46
CA PHE A 57 -12.93 0.57 -9.96
C PHE A 57 -13.60 1.66 -10.79
N GLN A 58 -13.54 1.52 -12.12
CA GLN A 58 -14.19 2.48 -13.01
C GLN A 58 -15.70 2.55 -12.76
N SER A 59 -16.34 1.42 -12.45
CA SER A 59 -17.76 1.40 -12.14
C SER A 59 -18.07 2.16 -10.85
N LEU A 60 -17.13 2.18 -9.90
CA LEU A 60 -17.30 2.91 -8.64
C LEU A 60 -17.17 4.42 -8.83
N ILE A 61 -16.24 4.86 -9.68
CA ILE A 61 -15.93 6.29 -9.81
C ILE A 61 -16.66 6.97 -10.98
N GLY A 62 -17.17 6.20 -11.95
CA GLY A 62 -17.91 6.74 -13.07
C GLY A 62 -17.11 7.56 -14.07
N LYS A 63 -15.79 7.40 -14.12
CA LYS A 63 -14.89 8.10 -15.03
C LYS A 63 -13.63 7.28 -15.25
N PRO A 64 -12.75 7.66 -16.19
CA PRO A 64 -11.55 6.88 -16.47
C PRO A 64 -10.65 6.70 -15.26
N VAL A 65 -10.04 5.53 -15.16
CA VAL A 65 -9.13 5.18 -14.07
C VAL A 65 -7.77 5.81 -14.34
N ALA A 66 -7.21 6.51 -13.33
CA ALA A 66 -5.87 7.07 -13.43
C ALA A 66 -4.82 5.97 -13.44
N ASP A 67 -3.74 6.18 -14.21
CA ASP A 67 -2.61 5.27 -14.22
C ASP A 67 -1.57 5.76 -13.22
N ALA A 68 -1.45 5.05 -12.10
CA ALA A 68 -0.52 5.43 -11.03
C ALA A 68 0.95 5.34 -11.45
N ARG A 69 1.25 4.64 -12.54
CA ARG A 69 2.62 4.64 -13.09
C ARG A 69 2.98 5.94 -13.78
N GLN A 70 1.97 6.69 -14.24
CA GLN A 70 2.17 7.96 -14.91
C GLN A 70 2.05 9.15 -13.96
N ALA A 71 1.13 9.06 -12.99
CA ALA A 71 0.89 10.15 -12.05
C ALA A 71 0.25 9.61 -10.77
N ASN A 72 0.64 10.17 -9.64
CA ASN A 72 0.06 9.80 -8.35
C ASN A 72 -0.68 11.00 -7.75
N GLU A 73 -1.90 10.77 -7.30
CA GLU A 73 -2.64 11.78 -6.55
C GLU A 73 -2.30 11.72 -5.07
N VAL A 74 -2.05 10.52 -4.55
CA VAL A 74 -1.83 10.31 -3.12
C VAL A 74 -0.58 9.50 -2.86
N VAL A 75 0.00 9.72 -1.68
CA VAL A 75 1.05 8.88 -1.11
C VAL A 75 0.46 8.30 0.18
N ILE A 76 0.50 7.00 0.31
CA ILE A 76 -0.02 6.33 1.50
C ILE A 76 1.14 6.12 2.47
N CYS A 77 1.13 6.87 3.58
CA CYS A 77 2.19 6.78 4.58
C CYS A 77 1.76 5.85 5.69
N LEU A 78 2.61 4.88 6.00
CA LEU A 78 2.40 3.95 7.11
C LEU A 78 3.50 4.15 8.15
N SER A 79 3.11 4.31 9.41
CA SER A 79 4.07 4.41 10.50
C SER A 79 4.66 3.04 10.82
N CYS A 80 5.94 3.02 11.12
CA CYS A 80 6.66 1.83 11.53
C CYS A 80 7.23 2.02 12.93
N GLU A 81 7.48 0.92 13.63
CA GLU A 81 7.94 0.96 15.01
C GLU A 81 9.46 1.09 15.13
N SER A 82 10.18 0.85 14.04
CA SER A 82 11.65 0.90 14.04
C SER A 82 12.17 1.17 12.63
N ARG A 83 13.46 1.59 12.57
CA ARG A 83 14.17 1.72 11.30
C ARG A 83 14.29 0.36 10.60
N GLU A 84 14.51 -0.69 11.37
CA GLU A 84 14.64 -2.05 10.85
C GLU A 84 13.35 -2.52 10.21
N GLU A 85 12.20 -2.11 10.74
CA GLU A 85 10.92 -2.44 10.12
C GLU A 85 10.77 -1.75 8.77
N VAL A 86 11.16 -0.48 8.68
CA VAL A 86 11.16 0.24 7.39
C VAL A 86 12.03 -0.51 6.38
N ASP A 87 13.29 -0.78 6.75
CA ASP A 87 14.24 -1.45 5.86
C ASP A 87 13.77 -2.83 5.44
N GLY A 88 13.19 -3.59 6.38
CA GLY A 88 12.70 -4.93 6.11
C GLY A 88 11.54 -4.94 5.11
N LEU A 89 10.60 -4.01 5.27
CA LEU A 89 9.47 -3.91 4.35
C LEU A 89 9.91 -3.46 2.95
N ILE A 90 10.87 -2.53 2.89
CA ILE A 90 11.42 -2.08 1.61
C ILE A 90 12.09 -3.25 0.87
N ALA A 91 12.87 -4.05 1.60
CA ALA A 91 13.52 -5.22 1.00
C ALA A 91 12.50 -6.22 0.47
N LYS A 92 11.43 -6.45 1.22
CA LYS A 92 10.35 -7.36 0.79
C LYS A 92 9.61 -6.80 -0.44
N ALA A 93 9.34 -5.50 -0.46
CA ALA A 93 8.68 -4.85 -1.59
C ALA A 93 9.52 -4.99 -2.86
N GLN A 94 10.82 -4.74 -2.76
CA GLN A 94 11.72 -4.85 -3.89
C GLN A 94 11.80 -6.29 -4.40
N ALA A 95 11.91 -7.25 -3.48
CA ALA A 95 11.97 -8.68 -3.83
C ALA A 95 10.66 -9.15 -4.49
N ALA A 96 9.53 -8.55 -4.13
CA ALA A 96 8.22 -8.92 -4.67
C ALA A 96 7.89 -8.21 -6.00
N GLY A 97 8.78 -7.36 -6.51
CA GLY A 97 8.61 -6.71 -7.80
C GLY A 97 8.25 -5.23 -7.73
N GLY A 98 8.23 -4.64 -6.55
CA GLY A 98 8.03 -3.21 -6.38
C GLY A 98 9.27 -2.42 -6.77
N ARG A 99 9.08 -1.10 -6.94
CA ARG A 99 10.18 -0.18 -7.27
C ARG A 99 10.51 0.69 -6.07
N ILE A 100 11.80 1.02 -5.96
CA ILE A 100 12.28 1.93 -4.91
C ILE A 100 12.73 3.21 -5.61
N PRO A 101 11.86 4.26 -5.64
CA PRO A 101 12.14 5.45 -6.45
C PRO A 101 13.25 6.34 -5.87
N HIS A 102 13.45 6.31 -4.56
CA HIS A 102 14.42 7.17 -3.88
C HIS A 102 15.16 6.41 -2.80
N PRO A 103 16.39 6.83 -2.46
CA PRO A 103 17.08 6.29 -1.29
C PRO A 103 16.35 6.71 -0.01
N PRO A 104 16.61 6.05 1.12
CA PRO A 104 16.00 6.44 2.39
C PRO A 104 16.42 7.84 2.81
N GLU A 105 15.53 8.54 3.48
CA GLU A 105 15.83 9.83 4.09
C GLU A 105 15.98 9.65 5.60
N ASP A 106 17.11 10.06 6.13
CA ASP A 106 17.41 9.93 7.56
C ASP A 106 17.71 11.32 8.15
N GLN A 107 16.79 11.80 8.96
CA GLN A 107 16.92 13.09 9.63
C GLN A 107 17.25 12.94 11.11
N GLY A 108 17.64 11.73 11.54
CA GLY A 108 17.94 11.42 12.93
C GLY A 108 16.71 11.09 13.74
N PHE A 109 15.79 12.04 13.89
CA PHE A 109 14.54 11.82 14.61
C PHE A 109 13.45 11.18 13.73
N MET A 110 13.66 11.17 12.43
CA MET A 110 12.72 10.58 11.46
C MET A 110 13.50 9.86 10.38
N TYR A 111 13.01 8.68 10.03
CA TYR A 111 13.60 7.85 8.98
C TYR A 111 12.48 7.32 8.11
N ASP A 112 12.56 7.56 6.81
CA ASP A 112 11.52 7.11 5.92
C ASP A 112 12.09 6.64 4.58
N GLN A 113 11.33 5.76 3.94
CA GLN A 113 11.60 5.31 2.58
C GLN A 113 10.30 4.87 1.93
N GLY A 114 10.16 5.19 0.64
CA GLY A 114 8.98 4.82 -0.13
C GLY A 114 9.24 3.67 -1.07
N PHE A 115 8.16 3.01 -1.46
CA PHE A 115 8.17 2.05 -2.57
C PHE A 115 6.94 2.26 -3.44
N GLU A 116 7.05 1.88 -4.68
CA GLU A 116 5.90 1.77 -5.57
C GLU A 116 5.51 0.30 -5.62
N ASP A 117 4.21 0.02 -5.47
CA ASP A 117 3.74 -1.34 -5.69
C ASP A 117 3.75 -1.68 -7.18
N ILE A 118 3.30 -2.88 -7.53
CA ILE A 118 3.38 -3.34 -8.93
C ILE A 118 2.47 -2.56 -9.88
N ASP A 119 1.54 -1.77 -9.35
CA ASP A 119 0.66 -0.91 -10.13
C ASP A 119 1.11 0.56 -10.14
N GLY A 120 2.15 0.89 -9.38
CA GLY A 120 2.68 2.25 -9.30
C GLY A 120 2.10 3.08 -8.17
N HIS A 121 1.23 2.51 -7.33
CA HIS A 121 0.74 3.23 -6.15
C HIS A 121 1.90 3.45 -5.18
N LEU A 122 1.96 4.64 -4.61
CA LEU A 122 3.10 5.07 -3.82
C LEU A 122 2.82 4.91 -2.33
N TRP A 123 3.70 4.18 -1.67
CA TRP A 123 3.63 3.92 -0.24
C TRP A 123 4.90 4.46 0.42
N ASN A 124 4.76 5.17 1.52
CA ASN A 124 5.91 5.69 2.27
C ASN A 124 5.88 5.10 3.68
N LEU A 125 7.01 4.53 4.09
CA LEU A 125 7.16 3.92 5.42
C LEU A 125 7.96 4.88 6.27
N VAL A 126 7.45 5.23 7.45
CA VAL A 126 8.08 6.25 8.29
C VAL A 126 8.20 5.78 9.73
N TRP A 127 9.39 5.95 10.29
CA TRP A 127 9.64 5.80 11.72
C TRP A 127 10.04 7.15 12.29
N THR A 128 9.53 7.46 13.46
CA THR A 128 9.92 8.65 14.19
C THR A 128 10.42 8.24 15.58
N ALA A 129 11.45 8.94 16.06
CA ALA A 129 11.98 8.69 17.39
C ALA A 129 10.92 9.02 18.43
N PRO A 130 10.86 8.23 19.54
CA PRO A 130 9.96 8.57 20.64
C PRO A 130 10.30 9.94 21.20
N GLU A 131 9.29 10.64 21.65
CA GLU A 131 9.51 11.92 22.35
C GLU A 131 10.23 11.67 23.67
N ALA A 132 11.19 12.53 23.97
CA ALA A 132 11.96 12.45 25.21
C ALA A 132 11.13 12.93 26.40
#